data_92e780001b80ee9412947b654123a746
#
_entry.id   92e780001b80ee9412947b654123a746
#
_cell.length_a   1.000
_cell.length_b   1.000
_cell.length_c   1.000
_cell.angle_alpha   90.00
_cell.angle_beta   90.00
_cell.angle_gamma   90.00
#
_symmetry.space_group_name_H-M   'P 1'
#
loop_
_entity.id
_entity.type
_entity.pdbx_description
1 polymer ?
#
loop_
_entity_poly.entity_id
_entity_poly.type
_entity_poly.pdbx_seq_one_letter_code
_entity_poly.pdbx_strand_id
1 'polypeptide(L)'
;MDFASYRKIGILGGTFNPIHNGHLMIAKCALRQFRSLEAIMFLPNNLPAYKDTSSIITSEHRLMMLELAIEAERNMFVSDMELVRGGLTYTIDSLEQIHSLNPKLQIAYIIGADSLLSFTKWYRYEDILKHCNLLVAGRESERAYLKEYADKLLQTIGYGSIHIMRNPNMDISSSAIRKELSNGKIPTNCMPRKVIDYIVSNKLYGMD
;
A
#
# COMPACT_ATOMS: atom_id res chain seq x y z
N MET A 1 -2.22 -17.21 1.63
CA MET A 1 -0.93 -17.37 2.34
C MET A 1 -1.20 -17.16 3.82
N ASP A 2 -0.70 -18.06 4.66
CA ASP A 2 -1.00 -18.06 6.10
C ASP A 2 -0.05 -17.09 6.82
N PHE A 3 -0.56 -15.91 7.26
CA PHE A 3 0.19 -14.97 8.10
C PHE A 3 0.11 -15.33 9.59
N ALA A 4 -0.44 -16.49 9.94
CA ALA A 4 -0.55 -16.95 11.33
C ALA A 4 0.81 -17.19 12.00
N SER A 5 1.86 -17.45 11.21
CA SER A 5 3.22 -17.68 11.70
C SER A 5 4.00 -16.40 12.04
N TYR A 6 3.58 -15.24 11.53
CA TYR A 6 4.26 -13.97 11.78
C TYR A 6 3.86 -13.36 13.12
N ARG A 7 4.83 -12.68 13.76
CA ARG A 7 4.60 -11.87 14.97
C ARG A 7 4.41 -10.40 14.65
N LYS A 8 5.08 -9.89 13.60
CA LYS A 8 4.98 -8.50 13.19
C LYS A 8 5.18 -8.34 11.69
N ILE A 9 4.20 -7.74 11.03
CA ILE A 9 4.27 -7.45 9.59
C ILE A 9 3.99 -5.96 9.29
N GLY A 10 4.52 -5.52 8.14
CA GLY A 10 4.04 -4.30 7.49
C GLY A 10 2.89 -4.63 6.54
N ILE A 11 1.89 -3.77 6.45
CA ILE A 11 0.83 -3.87 5.45
C ILE A 11 0.90 -2.64 4.56
N LEU A 12 1.08 -2.84 3.27
CA LEU A 12 0.99 -1.79 2.26
C LEU A 12 -0.32 -1.97 1.50
N GLY A 13 -1.33 -1.19 1.90
CA GLY A 13 -2.62 -1.16 1.22
C GLY A 13 -2.61 -0.24 0.00
N GLY A 14 -3.37 -0.60 -1.02
CA GLY A 14 -3.47 0.26 -2.21
C GLY A 14 -4.31 -0.33 -3.32
N THR A 15 -4.60 0.48 -4.33
CA THR A 15 -5.31 0.02 -5.53
C THR A 15 -4.36 -0.76 -6.46
N PHE A 16 -3.07 -0.38 -6.50
CA PHE A 16 -2.04 -0.98 -7.36
C PHE A 16 -2.48 -1.09 -8.83
N ASN A 17 -2.83 0.03 -9.42
CA ASN A 17 -3.39 0.11 -10.78
C ASN A 17 -2.51 0.94 -11.74
N PRO A 18 -1.31 0.44 -12.16
CA PRO A 18 -0.61 -0.76 -11.70
C PRO A 18 0.26 -0.57 -10.45
N ILE A 19 0.80 -1.67 -9.94
CA ILE A 19 1.97 -1.65 -9.04
C ILE A 19 3.18 -1.05 -9.77
N HIS A 20 4.07 -0.36 -9.02
CA HIS A 20 5.26 0.25 -9.59
C HIS A 20 6.44 0.27 -8.60
N ASN A 21 7.63 0.61 -9.10
CA ASN A 21 8.86 0.61 -8.31
C ASN A 21 8.80 1.52 -7.07
N GLY A 22 7.96 2.56 -7.06
CA GLY A 22 7.70 3.39 -5.89
C GLY A 22 7.07 2.60 -4.73
N HIS A 23 6.10 1.73 -5.00
CA HIS A 23 5.50 0.86 -3.99
C HIS A 23 6.52 -0.15 -3.43
N LEU A 24 7.31 -0.78 -4.31
CA LEU A 24 8.36 -1.72 -3.89
C LEU A 24 9.44 -1.02 -3.06
N MET A 25 9.81 0.22 -3.42
CA MET A 25 10.78 1.00 -2.67
C MET A 25 10.27 1.32 -1.26
N ILE A 26 9.01 1.73 -1.11
CA ILE A 26 8.38 1.99 0.19
C ILE A 26 8.42 0.72 1.06
N ALA A 27 8.04 -0.43 0.51
CA ALA A 27 8.08 -1.72 1.21
C ALA A 27 9.50 -2.07 1.68
N LYS A 28 10.51 -1.93 0.80
CA LYS A 28 11.92 -2.16 1.12
C LYS A 28 12.45 -1.17 2.17
N CYS A 29 12.03 0.09 2.12
CA CYS A 29 12.38 1.09 3.12
C CYS A 29 11.81 0.75 4.49
N ALA A 30 10.56 0.28 4.56
CA ALA A 30 9.95 -0.16 5.81
C ALA A 30 10.73 -1.31 6.45
N LEU A 31 11.04 -2.37 5.69
CA LEU A 31 11.85 -3.50 6.18
C LEU A 31 13.24 -3.09 6.67
N ARG A 32 13.89 -2.14 5.99
CA ARG A 32 15.23 -1.65 6.38
C ARG A 32 15.21 -0.82 7.65
N GLN A 33 14.21 0.05 7.82
CA GLN A 33 14.15 0.98 8.94
C GLN A 33 13.55 0.34 10.20
N PHE A 34 12.62 -0.60 10.03
CA PHE A 34 11.93 -1.27 11.12
C PHE A 34 12.31 -2.75 11.15
N ARG A 35 13.49 -3.05 11.72
CA ARG A 35 14.10 -4.39 11.77
C ARG A 35 13.23 -5.46 12.44
N SER A 36 12.22 -5.05 13.20
CA SER A 36 11.25 -5.96 13.81
C SER A 36 10.17 -6.44 12.85
N LEU A 37 10.04 -5.85 11.65
CA LEU A 37 9.13 -6.35 10.62
C LEU A 37 9.72 -7.60 9.99
N GLU A 38 8.95 -8.67 10.00
CA GLU A 38 9.33 -9.97 9.43
C GLU A 38 9.03 -10.02 7.93
N ALA A 39 7.94 -9.37 7.50
CA ALA A 39 7.53 -9.30 6.10
C ALA A 39 6.66 -8.07 5.81
N ILE A 40 6.44 -7.80 4.52
CA ILE A 40 5.44 -6.84 4.04
C ILE A 40 4.35 -7.60 3.28
N MET A 41 3.11 -7.40 3.71
CA MET A 41 1.91 -7.83 3.01
C MET A 41 1.42 -6.71 2.08
N PHE A 42 1.34 -6.98 0.78
CA PHE A 42 0.62 -6.13 -0.16
C PHE A 42 -0.85 -6.49 -0.12
N LEU A 43 -1.70 -5.48 0.12
CA LEU A 43 -3.14 -5.66 0.30
C LEU A 43 -3.90 -4.84 -0.75
N PRO A 44 -4.17 -5.43 -1.93
CA PRO A 44 -4.95 -4.76 -2.96
C PRO A 44 -6.41 -4.59 -2.52
N ASN A 45 -6.90 -3.34 -2.55
CA ASN A 45 -8.29 -3.07 -2.25
C ASN A 45 -9.22 -3.57 -3.38
N ASN A 46 -10.45 -3.91 -3.04
CA ASN A 46 -11.48 -4.21 -4.05
C ASN A 46 -11.97 -2.89 -4.68
N LEU A 47 -12.80 -2.13 -4.00
CA LEU A 47 -13.25 -0.81 -4.41
C LEU A 47 -12.82 0.21 -3.37
N PRO A 48 -11.93 1.18 -3.71
CA PRO A 48 -11.52 2.21 -2.78
C PRO A 48 -12.69 3.14 -2.43
N ALA A 49 -12.97 3.32 -1.14
CA ALA A 49 -14.12 4.09 -0.66
C ALA A 49 -14.07 5.59 -1.04
N TYR A 50 -12.87 6.11 -1.36
CA TYR A 50 -12.65 7.57 -1.52
C TYR A 50 -11.99 7.95 -2.84
N LYS A 51 -12.04 7.08 -3.88
CA LYS A 51 -11.42 7.35 -5.19
C LYS A 51 -12.37 7.02 -6.33
N ASP A 52 -12.19 7.70 -7.46
CA ASP A 52 -12.82 7.31 -8.72
C ASP A 52 -12.34 5.91 -9.14
N THR A 53 -13.30 5.05 -9.47
CA THR A 53 -13.06 3.64 -9.84
C THR A 53 -13.14 3.40 -11.34
N SER A 54 -13.54 4.39 -12.14
CA SER A 54 -13.79 4.25 -13.59
C SER A 54 -12.60 3.78 -14.41
N SER A 55 -11.37 4.07 -13.94
CA SER A 55 -10.12 3.70 -14.61
C SER A 55 -9.41 2.51 -13.97
N ILE A 56 -10.05 1.82 -13.01
CA ILE A 56 -9.43 0.69 -12.32
C ILE A 56 -9.71 -0.58 -13.14
N ILE A 57 -8.62 -1.26 -13.53
CA ILE A 57 -8.73 -2.57 -14.18
C ILE A 57 -9.17 -3.64 -13.18
N THR A 58 -9.54 -4.82 -13.69
CA THR A 58 -10.08 -5.89 -12.85
C THR A 58 -9.11 -6.32 -11.73
N SER A 59 -9.66 -6.89 -10.67
CA SER A 59 -8.90 -7.35 -9.50
C SER A 59 -7.89 -8.42 -9.86
N GLU A 60 -8.23 -9.31 -10.80
CA GLU A 60 -7.38 -10.40 -11.27
C GLU A 60 -6.10 -9.88 -11.91
N HIS A 61 -6.20 -8.87 -12.77
CA HIS A 61 -5.02 -8.24 -13.36
C HIS A 61 -4.15 -7.53 -12.32
N ARG A 62 -4.76 -6.83 -11.36
CA ARG A 62 -4.01 -6.13 -10.31
C ARG A 62 -3.30 -7.12 -9.38
N LEU A 63 -3.96 -8.22 -9.01
CA LEU A 63 -3.39 -9.30 -8.21
C LEU A 63 -2.20 -9.96 -8.91
N MET A 64 -2.37 -10.35 -10.18
CA MET A 64 -1.30 -10.96 -10.96
C MET A 64 -0.08 -10.04 -11.11
N MET A 65 -0.30 -8.75 -11.36
CA MET A 65 0.82 -7.79 -11.43
C MET A 65 1.55 -7.65 -10.09
N LEU A 66 0.86 -7.72 -8.95
CA LEU A 66 1.47 -7.72 -7.63
C LEU A 66 2.34 -8.96 -7.42
N GLU A 67 1.81 -10.15 -7.71
CA GLU A 67 2.54 -11.43 -7.60
C GLU A 67 3.82 -11.42 -8.45
N LEU A 68 3.71 -10.97 -9.72
CA LEU A 68 4.86 -10.83 -10.62
C LEU A 68 5.89 -9.81 -10.11
N ALA A 69 5.43 -8.73 -9.48
CA ALA A 69 6.31 -7.68 -8.99
C ALA A 69 7.16 -8.12 -7.80
N ILE A 70 6.65 -9.02 -6.97
CA ILE A 70 7.32 -9.45 -5.73
C ILE A 70 7.87 -10.87 -5.78
N GLU A 71 7.76 -11.57 -6.90
CA GLU A 71 8.15 -12.98 -7.05
C GLU A 71 9.57 -13.29 -6.54
N ALA A 72 10.51 -12.35 -6.70
CA ALA A 72 11.89 -12.49 -6.22
C ALA A 72 12.11 -12.01 -4.77
N GLU A 73 11.08 -11.49 -4.12
CA GLU A 73 11.19 -10.85 -2.79
C GLU A 73 10.75 -11.81 -1.68
N ARG A 74 11.71 -12.37 -0.93
CA ARG A 74 11.43 -13.40 0.09
C ARG A 74 10.56 -12.93 1.25
N ASN A 75 10.63 -11.63 1.59
CA ASN A 75 9.94 -11.04 2.73
C ASN A 75 8.75 -10.17 2.28
N MET A 76 8.15 -10.51 1.13
CA MET A 76 6.98 -9.85 0.59
C MET A 76 5.97 -10.88 0.13
N PHE A 77 4.70 -10.65 0.38
CA PHE A 77 3.62 -11.50 -0.09
C PHE A 77 2.36 -10.67 -0.37
N VAL A 78 1.44 -11.23 -1.13
CA VAL A 78 0.14 -10.63 -1.44
C VAL A 78 -0.95 -11.34 -0.66
N SER A 79 -1.93 -10.56 -0.18
CA SER A 79 -3.20 -11.12 0.32
C SER A 79 -4.35 -10.57 -0.50
N ASP A 80 -5.20 -11.44 -0.97
CA ASP A 80 -6.40 -11.14 -1.75
C ASP A 80 -7.66 -10.94 -0.87
N MET A 81 -7.51 -10.88 0.44
CA MET A 81 -8.62 -10.90 1.40
C MET A 81 -9.66 -9.78 1.16
N GLU A 82 -9.23 -8.58 0.75
CA GLU A 82 -10.14 -7.48 0.43
C GLU A 82 -10.86 -7.70 -0.90
N LEU A 83 -10.18 -8.34 -1.87
CA LEU A 83 -10.78 -8.72 -3.15
C LEU A 83 -11.85 -9.80 -2.96
N VAL A 84 -11.54 -10.82 -2.16
CA VAL A 84 -12.46 -11.90 -1.80
C VAL A 84 -13.65 -11.39 -0.99
N ARG A 85 -13.42 -10.47 -0.04
CA ARG A 85 -14.51 -9.86 0.74
C ARG A 85 -15.45 -9.06 -0.15
N GLY A 86 -14.95 -8.42 -1.20
CA GLY A 86 -15.73 -7.60 -2.12
C GLY A 86 -16.24 -6.29 -1.50
N GLY A 87 -17.02 -5.54 -2.26
CA GLY A 87 -17.62 -4.28 -1.81
C GLY A 87 -16.63 -3.14 -1.61
N LEU A 88 -17.06 -2.11 -0.90
CA LEU A 88 -16.21 -0.98 -0.50
C LEU A 88 -15.19 -1.44 0.53
N THR A 89 -13.94 -1.00 0.38
CA THR A 89 -12.85 -1.34 1.28
C THR A 89 -12.60 -0.23 2.29
N TYR A 90 -12.75 -0.55 3.56
CA TYR A 90 -12.32 0.29 4.68
C TYR A 90 -11.16 -0.38 5.42
N THR A 91 -10.13 0.39 5.73
CA THR A 91 -8.91 -0.12 6.40
C THR A 91 -9.23 -0.79 7.73
N ILE A 92 -10.15 -0.23 8.52
CA ILE A 92 -10.51 -0.79 9.82
C ILE A 92 -11.07 -2.20 9.71
N ASP A 93 -11.95 -2.47 8.72
CA ASP A 93 -12.54 -3.80 8.54
C ASP A 93 -11.47 -4.85 8.22
N SER A 94 -10.44 -4.47 7.46
CA SER A 94 -9.32 -5.35 7.13
C SER A 94 -8.44 -5.62 8.35
N LEU A 95 -8.17 -4.62 9.18
CA LEU A 95 -7.42 -4.79 10.42
C LEU A 95 -8.16 -5.67 11.43
N GLU A 96 -9.46 -5.45 11.61
CA GLU A 96 -10.31 -6.29 12.48
C GLU A 96 -10.36 -7.75 11.97
N GLN A 97 -10.50 -7.95 10.66
CA GLN A 97 -10.46 -9.29 10.06
C GLN A 97 -9.11 -9.98 10.29
N ILE A 98 -8.00 -9.28 10.09
CA ILE A 98 -6.64 -9.82 10.33
C ILE A 98 -6.47 -10.20 11.81
N HIS A 99 -6.88 -9.33 12.74
CA HIS A 99 -6.79 -9.62 14.17
C HIS A 99 -7.72 -10.75 14.61
N SER A 100 -8.86 -10.98 13.96
CA SER A 100 -9.71 -12.14 14.23
C SER A 100 -9.02 -13.46 13.87
N LEU A 101 -8.15 -13.45 12.84
CA LEU A 101 -7.38 -14.62 12.40
C LEU A 101 -6.08 -14.80 13.19
N ASN A 102 -5.42 -13.70 13.58
CA ASN A 102 -4.22 -13.72 14.43
C ASN A 102 -4.24 -12.57 15.44
N PRO A 103 -4.86 -12.76 16.63
CA PRO A 103 -4.99 -11.70 17.65
C PRO A 103 -3.66 -11.18 18.22
N LYS A 104 -2.55 -11.91 18.03
CA LYS A 104 -1.22 -11.53 18.53
C LYS A 104 -0.37 -10.81 17.50
N LEU A 105 -0.84 -10.72 16.25
CA LEU A 105 -0.09 -10.09 15.17
C LEU A 105 0.03 -8.59 15.41
N GLN A 106 1.25 -8.10 15.45
CA GLN A 106 1.53 -6.66 15.44
C GLN A 106 1.56 -6.15 14.00
N ILE A 107 0.81 -5.10 13.75
CA ILE A 107 0.66 -4.53 12.40
C ILE A 107 1.30 -3.15 12.35
N ALA A 108 2.12 -2.92 11.32
CA ALA A 108 2.57 -1.61 10.89
C ALA A 108 1.91 -1.28 9.54
N TYR A 109 0.87 -0.43 9.55
CA TYR A 109 0.15 -0.08 8.32
C TYR A 109 0.86 1.07 7.61
N ILE A 110 1.25 0.85 6.34
CA ILE A 110 2.08 1.77 5.56
C ILE A 110 1.17 2.63 4.68
N ILE A 111 1.29 3.94 4.81
CA ILE A 111 0.52 4.93 4.04
C ILE A 111 1.43 5.99 3.43
N GLY A 112 0.96 6.69 2.40
CA GLY A 112 1.63 7.88 1.86
C GLY A 112 1.34 9.15 2.66
N ALA A 113 2.11 10.21 2.40
CA ALA A 113 1.92 11.53 3.01
C ALA A 113 0.50 12.08 2.81
N ASP A 114 -0.04 12.03 1.59
CA ASP A 114 -1.40 12.50 1.29
C ASP A 114 -2.47 11.75 2.09
N SER A 115 -2.23 10.46 2.33
CA SER A 115 -3.11 9.62 3.15
C SER A 115 -3.07 10.02 4.62
N LEU A 116 -1.91 10.37 5.17
CA LEU A 116 -1.80 10.91 6.52
C LEU A 116 -2.57 12.24 6.64
N LEU A 117 -2.38 13.15 5.69
CA LEU A 117 -3.05 14.47 5.72
C LEU A 117 -4.58 14.38 5.57
N SER A 118 -5.08 13.30 5.00
CA SER A 118 -6.51 13.01 4.89
C SER A 118 -7.00 11.93 5.87
N PHE A 119 -6.16 11.47 6.80
CA PHE A 119 -6.44 10.32 7.66
C PHE A 119 -7.70 10.48 8.51
N THR A 120 -7.97 11.69 9.02
CA THR A 120 -9.17 11.99 9.80
C THR A 120 -10.49 11.85 9.02
N LYS A 121 -10.43 11.74 7.69
CA LYS A 121 -11.59 11.46 6.83
C LYS A 121 -11.84 9.96 6.65
N TRP A 122 -10.94 9.10 7.13
CA TRP A 122 -11.11 7.67 7.00
C TRP A 122 -12.16 7.15 7.97
N TYR A 123 -12.92 6.19 7.52
CA TYR A 123 -13.95 5.56 8.36
C TYR A 123 -13.33 4.95 9.61
N ARG A 124 -13.82 5.37 10.77
CA ARG A 124 -13.33 4.96 12.11
C ARG A 124 -11.81 5.12 12.27
N TYR A 125 -11.25 6.25 11.81
CA TYR A 125 -9.81 6.50 11.77
C TYR A 125 -9.13 6.37 13.15
N GLU A 126 -9.83 6.73 14.23
CA GLU A 126 -9.33 6.56 15.59
C GLU A 126 -9.14 5.08 15.93
N ASP A 127 -10.09 4.22 15.57
CA ASP A 127 -9.99 2.79 15.84
C ASP A 127 -8.82 2.14 15.07
N ILE A 128 -8.46 2.64 13.90
CA ILE A 128 -7.30 2.15 13.14
C ILE A 128 -6.03 2.19 14.00
N LEU A 129 -5.82 3.27 14.78
CA LEU A 129 -4.64 3.42 15.64
C LEU A 129 -4.66 2.52 16.89
N LYS A 130 -5.78 1.88 17.21
CA LYS A 130 -5.84 0.80 18.23
C LYS A 130 -5.34 -0.53 17.68
N HIS A 131 -5.45 -0.73 16.37
CA HIS A 131 -5.12 -1.98 15.70
C HIS A 131 -3.73 -2.02 15.08
N CYS A 132 -3.15 -0.86 14.75
CA CYS A 132 -1.84 -0.81 14.10
C CYS A 132 -1.04 0.45 14.43
N ASN A 133 0.27 0.38 14.21
CA ASN A 133 1.12 1.57 14.09
C ASN A 133 1.08 2.07 12.65
N LEU A 134 1.10 3.38 12.40
CA LEU A 134 1.23 3.91 11.06
C LEU A 134 2.70 4.16 10.71
N LEU A 135 3.11 3.72 9.53
CA LEU A 135 4.36 4.09 8.89
C LEU A 135 4.05 4.98 7.69
N VAL A 136 4.53 6.21 7.72
CA VAL A 136 4.20 7.20 6.69
C VAL A 136 5.36 7.38 5.73
N ALA A 137 5.12 7.06 4.46
CA ALA A 137 6.04 7.32 3.38
C ALA A 137 5.82 8.75 2.84
N GLY A 138 6.79 9.63 3.00
CA GLY A 138 6.78 11.00 2.51
C GLY A 138 8.13 11.39 1.91
N ARG A 139 8.18 12.54 1.25
CA ARG A 139 9.43 13.12 0.75
C ARG A 139 10.23 13.69 1.93
N GLU A 140 11.56 13.70 1.81
CA GLU A 140 12.41 14.25 2.89
C GLU A 140 12.09 15.72 3.17
N SER A 141 11.75 16.51 2.13
CA SER A 141 11.31 17.90 2.26
C SER A 141 10.03 18.10 3.08
N GLU A 142 9.17 17.10 3.14
CA GLU A 142 7.89 17.15 3.86
C GLU A 142 7.99 16.62 5.30
N ARG A 143 9.11 15.99 5.64
CA ARG A 143 9.27 15.20 6.87
C ARG A 143 8.99 15.97 8.15
N ALA A 144 9.51 17.19 8.27
CA ALA A 144 9.30 18.02 9.46
C ALA A 144 7.82 18.36 9.64
N TYR A 145 7.17 18.77 8.55
CA TYR A 145 5.74 19.08 8.52
C TYR A 145 4.86 17.85 8.85
N LEU A 146 5.17 16.70 8.22
CA LEU A 146 4.43 15.46 8.49
C LEU A 146 4.58 15.00 9.94
N LYS A 147 5.78 15.20 10.53
CA LYS A 147 6.00 14.88 11.94
C LYS A 147 5.16 15.78 12.85
N GLU A 148 5.17 17.08 12.62
CA GLU A 148 4.36 18.02 13.40
C GLU A 148 2.87 17.69 13.30
N TYR A 149 2.38 17.35 12.08
CA TYR A 149 1.01 16.95 11.88
C TYR A 149 0.66 15.65 12.63
N ALA A 150 1.54 14.64 12.56
CA ALA A 150 1.36 13.38 13.26
C ALA A 150 1.33 13.57 14.79
N ASP A 151 2.23 14.39 15.33
CA ASP A 151 2.30 14.68 16.77
C ASP A 151 0.99 15.37 17.25
N LYS A 152 0.48 16.36 16.51
CA LYS A 152 -0.81 17.01 16.80
C LYS A 152 -1.97 16.02 16.75
N LEU A 153 -2.01 15.15 15.73
CA LEU A 153 -3.04 14.13 15.58
C LEU A 153 -3.03 13.16 16.78
N LEU A 154 -1.85 12.69 17.17
CA LEU A 154 -1.70 11.78 18.33
C LEU A 154 -2.08 12.46 19.65
N GLN A 155 -1.78 13.76 19.83
CA GLN A 155 -2.22 14.52 21.00
C GLN A 155 -3.76 14.59 21.08
N THR A 156 -4.44 14.74 19.94
CA THR A 156 -5.90 14.80 19.88
C THR A 156 -6.53 13.45 20.19
N ILE A 157 -5.95 12.36 19.65
CA ILE A 157 -6.49 11.00 19.82
C ILE A 157 -6.12 10.39 21.18
N GLY A 158 -4.94 10.74 21.73
CA GLY A 158 -4.48 10.29 23.04
C GLY A 158 -3.80 8.91 23.07
N TYR A 159 -3.72 8.20 21.94
CA TYR A 159 -3.08 6.88 21.83
C TYR A 159 -2.62 6.61 20.40
N GLY A 160 -1.92 5.47 20.20
CA GLY A 160 -1.42 5.02 18.90
C GLY A 160 0.03 5.46 18.63
N SER A 161 0.50 5.16 17.45
CA SER A 161 1.87 5.48 17.03
C SER A 161 1.93 5.78 15.53
N ILE A 162 2.58 6.87 15.16
CA ILE A 162 2.78 7.31 13.77
C ILE A 162 4.27 7.60 13.57
N HIS A 163 4.90 6.92 12.63
CA HIS A 163 6.33 7.07 12.32
C HIS A 163 6.53 7.56 10.89
N ILE A 164 7.23 8.67 10.71
CA ILE A 164 7.58 9.19 9.38
C ILE A 164 8.85 8.50 8.90
N MET A 165 8.74 7.71 7.84
CA MET A 165 9.85 6.98 7.23
C MET A 165 10.76 7.91 6.43
N ARG A 166 12.03 7.50 6.29
CA ARG A 166 12.98 8.11 5.34
C ARG A 166 12.89 7.35 4.02
N ASN A 167 12.38 7.98 2.98
CA ASN A 167 12.28 7.39 1.65
C ASN A 167 13.10 8.20 0.64
N PRO A 168 13.75 7.54 -0.33
CA PRO A 168 14.27 8.25 -1.50
C PRO A 168 13.12 8.93 -2.25
N ASN A 169 13.39 10.09 -2.82
CA ASN A 169 12.43 10.72 -3.71
C ASN A 169 12.27 9.86 -4.97
N MET A 170 11.04 9.41 -5.21
CA MET A 170 10.68 8.74 -6.46
C MET A 170 9.42 9.40 -7.01
N ASP A 171 9.59 10.01 -8.17
CA ASP A 171 8.48 10.70 -8.87
C ASP A 171 7.76 9.71 -9.80
N ILE A 172 7.19 8.65 -9.20
CA ILE A 172 6.46 7.61 -9.91
C ILE A 172 5.04 7.55 -9.35
N SER A 173 4.05 7.60 -10.24
CA SER A 173 2.65 7.40 -9.86
C SER A 173 1.94 6.48 -10.85
N SER A 174 0.99 5.68 -10.37
CA SER A 174 0.17 4.82 -11.22
C SER A 174 -0.60 5.62 -12.27
N SER A 175 -1.03 6.84 -11.96
CA SER A 175 -1.74 7.72 -12.90
C SER A 175 -0.85 8.16 -14.05
N ALA A 176 0.41 8.56 -13.78
CA ALA A 176 1.38 8.90 -14.81
C ALA A 176 1.67 7.69 -15.70
N ILE A 177 1.88 6.52 -15.11
CA ILE A 177 2.12 5.26 -15.84
C ILE A 177 0.94 4.95 -16.77
N ARG A 178 -0.30 4.99 -16.29
CA ARG A 178 -1.48 4.74 -17.15
C ARG A 178 -1.59 5.73 -18.29
N LYS A 179 -1.28 7.01 -18.05
CA LYS A 179 -1.26 8.04 -19.08
C LYS A 179 -0.20 7.78 -20.16
N GLU A 180 0.99 7.30 -19.79
CA GLU A 180 2.02 6.94 -20.77
C GLU A 180 1.59 5.72 -21.59
N LEU A 181 1.07 4.67 -20.93
CA LEU A 181 0.60 3.44 -21.60
C LEU A 181 -0.53 3.73 -22.59
N SER A 182 -1.51 4.56 -22.23
CA SER A 182 -2.61 4.95 -23.14
C SER A 182 -2.15 5.77 -24.33
N ASN A 183 -0.93 6.33 -24.29
CA ASN A 183 -0.29 7.00 -25.41
C ASN A 183 0.70 6.10 -26.19
N GLY A 184 0.66 4.78 -25.96
CA GLY A 184 1.54 3.81 -26.58
C GLY A 184 3.00 3.85 -26.09
N LYS A 185 3.28 4.54 -24.97
CA LYS A 185 4.61 4.64 -24.38
C LYS A 185 4.76 3.67 -23.22
N ILE A 186 5.83 2.87 -23.22
CA ILE A 186 6.14 1.92 -22.16
C ILE A 186 7.13 2.53 -21.17
N PRO A 187 6.74 2.86 -19.92
CA PRO A 187 7.64 3.45 -18.92
C PRO A 187 8.55 2.37 -18.29
N THR A 188 9.61 1.98 -18.97
CA THR A 188 10.47 0.83 -18.64
C THR A 188 11.16 0.92 -17.29
N ASN A 189 11.37 2.13 -16.75
CA ASN A 189 12.06 2.35 -15.48
C ASN A 189 11.11 2.44 -14.26
N CYS A 190 9.80 2.44 -14.51
CA CYS A 190 8.82 2.66 -13.45
C CYS A 190 8.29 1.37 -12.82
N MET A 191 8.45 0.23 -13.47
CA MET A 191 7.89 -1.06 -13.05
C MET A 191 8.90 -2.20 -13.26
N PRO A 192 8.76 -3.32 -12.52
CA PRO A 192 9.49 -4.55 -12.83
C PRO A 192 9.20 -5.05 -14.24
N ARG A 193 10.21 -5.64 -14.90
CA ARG A 193 10.10 -6.12 -16.28
C ARG A 193 8.92 -7.09 -16.48
N LYS A 194 8.72 -8.03 -15.56
CA LYS A 194 7.60 -9.00 -15.63
C LYS A 194 6.23 -8.34 -15.61
N VAL A 195 6.08 -7.22 -14.87
CA VAL A 195 4.83 -6.43 -14.84
C VAL A 195 4.61 -5.74 -16.18
N ILE A 196 5.67 -5.18 -16.77
CA ILE A 196 5.60 -4.56 -18.10
C ILE A 196 5.19 -5.59 -19.14
N ASP A 197 5.85 -6.74 -19.17
CA ASP A 197 5.56 -7.82 -20.12
C ASP A 197 4.11 -8.30 -20.00
N TYR A 198 3.60 -8.41 -18.75
CA TYR A 198 2.20 -8.77 -18.49
C TYR A 198 1.22 -7.71 -19.02
N ILE A 199 1.48 -6.42 -18.77
CA ILE A 199 0.66 -5.31 -19.25
C ILE A 199 0.57 -5.32 -20.79
N VAL A 200 1.72 -5.49 -21.47
CA VAL A 200 1.78 -5.53 -22.93
C VAL A 200 1.05 -6.75 -23.50
N SER A 201 1.31 -7.94 -22.94
CA SER A 201 0.69 -9.20 -23.40
C SER A 201 -0.83 -9.22 -23.26
N ASN A 202 -1.37 -8.51 -22.25
CA ASN A 202 -2.80 -8.42 -21.97
C ASN A 202 -3.44 -7.13 -22.49
N LYS A 203 -2.70 -6.30 -23.23
CA LYS A 203 -3.17 -5.02 -23.80
C LYS A 203 -3.87 -4.13 -22.76
N LEU A 204 -3.31 -4.03 -21.57
CA LEU A 204 -3.93 -3.27 -20.49
C LEU A 204 -3.70 -1.76 -20.68
N TYR A 205 -4.58 -0.95 -20.07
CA TYR A 205 -4.51 0.50 -20.06
C TYR A 205 -4.56 1.20 -21.42
N GLY A 206 -5.31 0.60 -22.39
CA GLY A 206 -5.49 1.18 -23.72
C GLY A 206 -4.31 0.98 -24.67
N MET A 207 -3.49 -0.04 -24.41
CA MET A 207 -2.48 -0.51 -25.35
C MET A 207 -3.16 -1.37 -26.43
N ASP A 208 -2.97 -0.99 -27.70
CA ASP A 208 -3.45 -1.75 -28.88
C ASP A 208 -2.51 -2.89 -29.25
#